data_6aafd349ab0d47bf36189f014d04a75c
#
_entry.id   6aafd349ab0d47bf36189f014d04a75c
#
_cell.length_a   1.000
_cell.length_b   1.000
_cell.length_c   1.000
_cell.angle_alpha   90.00
_cell.angle_beta   90.00
_cell.angle_gamma   90.00
#
_symmetry.space_group_name_H-M   'P 1'
#
loop_
_entity.id
_entity.type
_entity.pdbx_description
1 polymer ?
#
loop_
_entity_poly.entity_id
_entity_poly.type
_entity_poly.pdbx_seq_one_letter_code
_entity_poly.pdbx_strand_id
1 'polypeptide(L)'
;AVEFQVNGTGKMSKIGANLIILYEKSTSGWIPVERITSSDVSSLFTTSAYSYCNTQYFNGTLGKQYYAKVTVFATDSTGTDYKTYTTNTIVAKR
;
A
#
# COMPACT_ATOMS: atom_id res chain seq x y z
N ALA A 1 2.64 -3.52 10.25
CA ALA A 1 3.22 -2.67 9.22
C ALA A 1 2.95 -3.23 7.83
N VAL A 2 2.68 -2.37 6.86
CA VAL A 2 2.54 -2.73 5.46
C VAL A 2 3.71 -2.11 4.70
N GLU A 3 4.53 -2.95 4.07
CA GLU A 3 5.68 -2.52 3.29
C GLU A 3 5.41 -2.77 1.82
N PHE A 4 5.79 -1.82 0.97
CA PHE A 4 5.66 -1.97 -0.47
C PHE A 4 6.90 -1.44 -1.17
N GLN A 5 7.16 -1.98 -2.37
CA GLN A 5 8.22 -1.53 -3.24
C GLN A 5 7.69 -1.51 -4.67
N VAL A 6 7.99 -0.43 -5.39
CA VAL A 6 7.59 -0.23 -6.78
C VAL A 6 8.82 0.04 -7.61
N ASN A 7 8.96 -0.66 -8.73
CA ASN A 7 10.05 -0.43 -9.68
C ASN A 7 9.49 0.03 -11.02
N GLY A 8 10.01 1.14 -11.52
CA GLY A 8 9.66 1.62 -12.85
C GLY A 8 10.57 1.03 -13.93
N THR A 9 10.14 1.16 -15.18
CA THR A 9 10.95 0.75 -16.33
C THR A 9 12.02 1.78 -16.70
N GLY A 10 11.99 2.93 -16.04
CA GLY A 10 12.94 4.04 -16.19
C GLY A 10 12.67 5.05 -15.12
N LYS A 11 13.16 6.28 -15.30
CA LYS A 11 12.90 7.36 -14.36
C LYS A 11 11.43 7.80 -14.47
N MET A 12 10.69 7.66 -13.39
CA MET A 12 9.27 8.01 -13.34
C MET A 12 9.07 9.41 -12.77
N SER A 13 8.08 10.14 -13.31
CA SER A 13 7.71 11.45 -12.77
C SER A 13 7.03 11.30 -11.41
N LYS A 14 6.25 10.22 -11.22
CA LYS A 14 5.66 9.84 -9.94
C LYS A 14 5.70 8.31 -9.81
N ILE A 15 6.00 7.82 -8.63
CA ILE A 15 6.05 6.39 -8.36
C ILE A 15 5.78 6.14 -6.87
N GLY A 16 4.97 5.11 -6.57
CA GLY A 16 4.64 4.75 -5.19
C GLY A 16 3.32 4.02 -5.11
N ALA A 17 2.64 4.18 -3.97
CA ALA A 17 1.32 3.64 -3.75
C ALA A 17 0.28 4.76 -3.78
N ASN A 18 -0.89 4.50 -4.38
CA ASN A 18 -1.98 5.46 -4.36
C ASN A 18 -3.10 5.04 -3.41
N LEU A 19 -3.13 3.78 -3.00
CA LEU A 19 -4.18 3.27 -2.13
C LEU A 19 -3.66 2.08 -1.32
N ILE A 20 -3.94 2.09 -0.02
CA ILE A 20 -3.71 0.95 0.88
C ILE A 20 -5.00 0.72 1.66
N ILE A 21 -5.54 -0.50 1.60
CA ILE A 21 -6.73 -0.87 2.37
C ILE A 21 -6.34 -2.00 3.31
N LEU A 22 -6.58 -1.79 4.61
CA LEU A 22 -6.34 -2.80 5.64
C LEU A 22 -7.63 -3.55 5.92
N TYR A 23 -7.57 -4.87 5.90
CA TYR A 23 -8.70 -5.76 6.18
C TYR A 23 -8.47 -6.51 7.49
N GLU A 24 -9.52 -6.64 8.29
CA GLU A 24 -9.50 -7.35 9.56
C GLU A 24 -10.39 -8.59 9.46
N LYS A 25 -9.93 -9.71 9.99
CA LYS A 25 -10.73 -10.95 10.05
C LYS A 25 -11.84 -10.80 11.06
N SER A 26 -13.08 -11.08 10.64
CA SER A 26 -14.25 -11.12 11.51
C SER A 26 -14.93 -12.48 11.42
N THR A 27 -15.99 -12.70 12.22
CA THR A 27 -16.75 -13.95 12.18
C THR A 27 -17.48 -14.15 10.86
N SER A 28 -17.76 -13.08 10.14
CA SER A 28 -18.45 -13.12 8.84
C SER A 28 -17.50 -13.00 7.64
N GLY A 29 -16.19 -12.90 7.88
CA GLY A 29 -15.18 -12.79 6.83
C GLY A 29 -14.26 -11.61 7.04
N TRP A 30 -13.64 -11.15 5.96
CA TRP A 30 -12.71 -10.01 6.00
C TRP A 30 -13.48 -8.72 5.78
N ILE A 31 -13.25 -7.73 6.65
CA ILE A 31 -13.87 -6.40 6.54
C ILE A 31 -12.79 -5.33 6.42
N PRO A 32 -12.99 -4.31 5.56
CA PRO A 32 -12.06 -3.19 5.49
C PRO A 32 -12.21 -2.31 6.74
N VAL A 33 -11.10 -2.06 7.44
CA VAL A 33 -11.11 -1.27 8.68
C VAL A 33 -10.33 0.02 8.55
N GLU A 34 -9.47 0.14 7.53
CA GLU A 34 -8.69 1.34 7.31
C GLU A 34 -8.38 1.51 5.82
N ARG A 35 -8.39 2.75 5.36
CA ARG A 35 -8.10 3.09 3.97
C ARG A 35 -7.25 4.34 3.94
N ILE A 36 -6.11 4.26 3.23
CA ILE A 36 -5.18 5.38 3.09
C ILE A 36 -4.94 5.62 1.61
N THR A 37 -5.05 6.88 1.18
CA THR A 37 -4.79 7.27 -0.20
C THR A 37 -3.57 8.18 -0.27
N SER A 38 -2.99 8.31 -1.46
CA SER A 38 -1.85 9.22 -1.68
C SER A 38 -2.23 10.70 -1.51
N SER A 39 -3.52 11.03 -1.62
CA SER A 39 -4.00 12.39 -1.36
C SER A 39 -4.06 12.69 0.14
N ASP A 40 -4.22 11.66 0.99
CA ASP A 40 -4.24 11.81 2.44
C ASP A 40 -2.83 11.77 3.03
N VAL A 41 -1.95 10.92 2.47
CA VAL A 41 -0.59 10.71 2.97
C VAL A 41 0.39 10.84 1.82
N SER A 42 1.07 11.97 1.74
CA SER A 42 2.00 12.27 0.64
C SER A 42 3.25 11.38 0.64
N SER A 43 3.58 10.75 1.76
CA SER A 43 4.74 9.85 1.85
C SER A 43 4.51 8.51 1.15
N LEU A 44 3.30 8.23 0.65
CA LEU A 44 3.04 7.00 -0.10
C LEU A 44 3.69 7.00 -1.47
N PHE A 45 4.11 8.15 -1.99
CA PHE A 45 4.76 8.23 -3.29
C PHE A 45 5.87 9.29 -3.31
N THR A 46 6.70 9.21 -4.33
CA THR A 46 7.74 10.22 -4.58
C THR A 46 7.73 10.61 -6.05
N THR A 47 8.52 11.62 -6.40
CA THR A 47 8.66 12.12 -7.77
C THR A 47 10.08 11.92 -8.27
N SER A 48 10.25 11.89 -9.59
CA SER A 48 11.56 11.84 -10.25
C SER A 48 12.45 10.71 -9.73
N ALA A 49 11.93 9.48 -9.71
CA ALA A 49 12.65 8.33 -9.19
C ALA A 49 12.47 7.10 -10.09
N TYR A 50 13.45 6.17 -10.01
CA TYR A 50 13.38 4.89 -10.71
C TYR A 50 12.63 3.84 -9.93
N SER A 51 12.60 3.96 -8.59
CA SER A 51 11.89 3.05 -7.72
C SER A 51 11.50 3.77 -6.44
N TYR A 52 10.57 3.18 -5.69
CA TYR A 52 10.16 3.70 -4.41
C TYR A 52 9.73 2.56 -3.49
N CYS A 53 10.15 2.63 -2.23
CA CYS A 53 9.67 1.71 -1.21
C CYS A 53 9.34 2.51 0.06
N ASN A 54 8.34 2.02 0.78
CA ASN A 54 7.94 2.65 2.04
C ASN A 54 7.22 1.63 2.90
N THR A 55 7.10 1.95 4.18
CA THR A 55 6.38 1.14 5.15
C THR A 55 5.32 2.00 5.81
N GLN A 56 4.07 1.51 5.78
CA GLN A 56 2.96 2.18 6.43
C GLN A 56 2.54 1.39 7.66
N TYR A 57 2.43 2.09 8.80
CA TYR A 57 2.08 1.47 10.07
C TYR A 57 0.60 1.66 10.37
N PHE A 58 -0.02 0.61 10.91
CA PHE A 58 -1.42 0.63 11.32
C PHE A 58 -1.54 0.12 12.74
N ASN A 59 -2.50 0.67 13.49
CA ASN A 59 -2.83 0.19 14.82
C ASN A 59 -3.90 -0.88 14.70
N GLY A 60 -3.56 -2.12 15.04
CA GLY A 60 -4.48 -3.24 15.01
C GLY A 60 -4.89 -3.68 16.42
N THR A 61 -5.96 -4.46 16.49
CA THR A 61 -6.39 -5.08 17.75
C THR A 61 -5.55 -6.34 17.97
N LEU A 62 -4.93 -6.44 19.14
CA LEU A 62 -4.09 -7.61 19.48
C LEU A 62 -4.84 -8.92 19.30
N GLY A 63 -4.19 -9.89 18.67
CA GLY A 63 -4.75 -11.21 18.41
C GLY A 63 -5.63 -11.31 17.17
N LYS A 64 -6.00 -10.19 16.58
CA LYS A 64 -6.77 -10.17 15.32
C LYS A 64 -5.85 -10.39 14.12
N GLN A 65 -6.40 -10.99 13.07
CA GLN A 65 -5.68 -11.22 11.82
C GLN A 65 -5.99 -10.10 10.83
N TYR A 66 -4.97 -9.72 10.06
CA TYR A 66 -5.05 -8.63 9.09
C TYR A 66 -4.33 -8.98 7.81
N TYR A 67 -4.81 -8.45 6.70
CA TYR A 67 -4.04 -8.34 5.48
C TYR A 67 -4.34 -6.99 4.82
N ALA A 68 -3.50 -6.60 3.87
CA ALA A 68 -3.70 -5.34 3.17
C ALA A 68 -3.68 -5.55 1.65
N LYS A 69 -4.44 -4.71 0.94
CA LYS A 69 -4.32 -4.56 -0.50
C LYS A 69 -3.65 -3.23 -0.79
N VAL A 70 -2.58 -3.28 -1.56
CA VAL A 70 -1.78 -2.11 -1.91
C VAL A 70 -1.85 -1.92 -3.42
N THR A 71 -2.37 -0.78 -3.85
CA THR A 71 -2.34 -0.39 -5.26
C THR A 71 -1.16 0.54 -5.48
N VAL A 72 -0.21 0.07 -6.27
CA VAL A 72 1.00 0.83 -6.61
C VAL A 72 0.84 1.43 -8.00
N PHE A 73 1.59 2.49 -8.27
CA PHE A 73 1.55 3.16 -9.57
C PHE A 73 2.91 3.69 -9.97
N ALA A 74 3.09 3.86 -11.28
CA ALA A 74 4.24 4.54 -11.85
C ALA A 74 3.77 5.37 -13.02
N THR A 75 4.14 6.65 -13.02
CA THR A 75 3.74 7.62 -14.04
C THR A 75 4.97 8.12 -14.78
N ASP A 76 4.92 8.08 -16.12
CA ASP A 76 5.93 8.68 -16.98
C ASP A 76 5.24 9.52 -18.06
N SER A 77 6.02 9.94 -19.08
CA SER A 77 5.49 10.77 -20.18
C SER A 77 4.46 10.06 -21.05
N THR A 78 4.37 8.72 -20.99
CA THR A 78 3.45 7.93 -21.79
C THR A 78 2.16 7.57 -21.04
N GLY A 79 2.11 7.79 -19.72
CA GLY A 79 0.92 7.53 -18.93
C GLY A 79 1.22 6.95 -17.56
N THR A 80 0.21 6.36 -16.94
CA THR A 80 0.30 5.77 -15.61
C THR A 80 -0.11 4.31 -15.65
N ASP A 81 0.72 3.46 -15.03
CA ASP A 81 0.42 2.05 -14.81
C ASP A 81 0.09 1.80 -13.35
N TYR A 82 -0.90 0.94 -13.10
CA TYR A 82 -1.34 0.55 -11.77
C TYR A 82 -1.23 -0.95 -11.59
N LYS A 83 -0.94 -1.37 -10.35
CA LYS A 83 -0.94 -2.80 -10.00
C LYS A 83 -1.36 -2.95 -8.54
N THR A 84 -2.22 -3.94 -8.26
CA THR A 84 -2.70 -4.21 -6.90
C THR A 84 -2.11 -5.51 -6.39
N TYR A 85 -1.56 -5.46 -5.18
CA TYR A 85 -1.00 -6.62 -4.48
C TYR A 85 -1.74 -6.86 -3.18
N THR A 86 -1.84 -8.13 -2.80
CA THR A 86 -2.40 -8.53 -1.52
C THR A 86 -1.27 -9.05 -0.64
N THR A 87 -1.15 -8.54 0.58
CA THR A 87 -0.12 -8.97 1.52
C THR A 87 -0.48 -10.33 2.13
N ASN A 88 0.51 -10.97 2.76
CA ASN A 88 0.25 -12.14 3.59
C ASN A 88 -0.57 -11.76 4.81
N THR A 89 -1.33 -12.73 5.34
CA THR A 89 -2.06 -12.53 6.58
C THR A 89 -1.09 -12.49 7.76
N ILE A 90 -1.27 -11.47 8.62
CA ILE A 90 -0.48 -11.32 9.84
C ILE A 90 -1.41 -11.17 11.04
N VAL A 91 -0.88 -11.50 12.23
CA VAL A 91 -1.60 -11.31 13.49
C VAL A 91 -1.01 -10.09 14.18
N ALA A 92 -1.89 -9.19 14.66
CA ALA A 92 -1.44 -7.98 15.33
C ALA A 92 -0.71 -8.35 16.64
N LYS A 93 0.51 -7.84 16.80
CA LYS A 93 1.36 -8.06 17.97
C LYS A 93 1.92 -6.72 18.44
N ARG A 94 2.33 -6.72 19.70
CA ARG A 94 3.08 -5.57 20.24
C ARG A 94 4.54 -5.64 19.83
#